data_d9ee63dfae3625649b8b197ce6d5088e
#
_entry.id   d9ee63dfae3625649b8b197ce6d5088e
#
_cell.length_a   1.000
_cell.length_b   1.000
_cell.length_c   1.000
_cell.angle_alpha   90.00
_cell.angle_beta   90.00
_cell.angle_gamma   90.00
#
_symmetry.space_group_name_H-M   'P 1'
#
loop_
_entity.id
_entity.type
_entity.pdbx_description
1 polymer ?
#
loop_
_entity_poly.entity_id
_entity_poly.type
_entity_poly.pdbx_seq_one_letter_code
_entity_poly.pdbx_strand_id
1 'polypeptide(L)'
;MFYGVAEPVVHYLRPPVGEGTAVGGENQAVNLTMLHWGFNAWSVYALMALVLAYFSFRRGLPLTLRSAFYPILGDRIYGPWGAAIDVFAIVCTTFGISTSLGLGVEQLSTGLNYLFGVPESGGLKLAITVAIMAMAAVSVALGLDSGIKRLSEINSFLAIALLCFVLLIGPTALILGGTLENFGYYVANLITTSTNLFIYED
;
A
#
# COMPACT_ATOMS: atom_id res chain seq x y z
N MET A 1 0.42 1.39 9.05
CA MET A 1 0.48 0.68 10.35
C MET A 1 -0.87 0.16 10.83
N PHE A 2 -1.97 0.88 10.61
CA PHE A 2 -3.30 0.40 11.01
C PHE A 2 -3.56 -1.04 10.49
N TYR A 3 -3.42 -1.26 9.20
CA TYR A 3 -3.63 -2.58 8.59
C TYR A 3 -2.64 -3.65 9.04
N GLY A 4 -1.44 -3.28 9.48
CA GLY A 4 -0.48 -4.23 10.05
C GLY A 4 -0.91 -4.85 11.39
N VAL A 5 -1.89 -4.25 12.07
CA VAL A 5 -2.47 -4.76 13.31
C VAL A 5 -3.92 -5.18 13.10
N ALA A 6 -4.74 -4.31 12.52
CA ALA A 6 -6.18 -4.55 12.39
C ALA A 6 -6.50 -5.72 11.45
N GLU A 7 -5.79 -5.82 10.33
CA GLU A 7 -6.09 -6.84 9.32
C GLU A 7 -5.77 -8.27 9.80
N PRO A 8 -4.59 -8.57 10.37
CA PRO A 8 -4.35 -9.89 10.94
C PRO A 8 -5.35 -10.26 12.04
N VAL A 9 -5.73 -9.29 12.88
CA VAL A 9 -6.73 -9.50 13.93
C VAL A 9 -8.10 -9.80 13.34
N VAL A 10 -8.51 -9.08 12.30
CA VAL A 10 -9.79 -9.34 11.61
C VAL A 10 -9.80 -10.72 10.99
N HIS A 11 -8.73 -11.11 10.28
CA HIS A 11 -8.62 -12.44 9.67
C HIS A 11 -8.55 -13.56 10.70
N TYR A 12 -7.97 -13.30 11.88
CA TYR A 12 -7.95 -14.26 12.97
C TYR A 12 -9.32 -14.46 13.62
N LEU A 13 -10.07 -13.36 13.82
CA LEU A 13 -11.40 -13.41 14.42
C LEU A 13 -12.49 -13.85 13.44
N ARG A 14 -12.33 -13.53 12.15
CA ARG A 14 -13.29 -13.80 11.08
C ARG A 14 -12.53 -14.21 9.81
N PRO A 15 -11.97 -15.42 9.78
CA PRO A 15 -11.31 -15.90 8.57
C PRO A 15 -12.33 -16.04 7.43
N PRO A 16 -11.89 -15.96 6.17
CA PRO A 16 -12.78 -16.18 5.01
C PRO A 16 -13.35 -17.60 4.97
N VAL A 17 -12.66 -18.55 5.60
CA VAL A 17 -13.04 -19.96 5.69
C VAL A 17 -12.71 -20.51 7.07
N GLY A 18 -13.58 -21.33 7.61
CA GLY A 18 -13.43 -21.98 8.92
C GLY A 18 -13.90 -21.09 10.09
N GLU A 19 -13.69 -21.57 11.30
CA GLU A 19 -14.08 -20.86 12.52
C GLU A 19 -12.96 -19.90 12.97
N GLY A 20 -13.37 -18.70 13.37
CA GLY A 20 -12.46 -17.72 13.97
C GLY A 20 -11.84 -18.24 15.25
N THR A 21 -10.63 -17.77 15.56
CA THR A 21 -9.85 -18.17 16.74
C THR A 21 -9.45 -19.65 16.80
N ALA A 22 -9.48 -20.34 15.66
CA ALA A 22 -9.03 -21.73 15.59
C ALA A 22 -7.52 -21.83 15.88
N VAL A 23 -7.11 -22.96 16.47
CA VAL A 23 -5.69 -23.25 16.73
C VAL A 23 -4.91 -23.28 15.42
N GLY A 24 -3.85 -22.50 15.32
CA GLY A 24 -3.06 -22.32 14.07
C GLY A 24 -3.66 -21.30 13.09
N GLY A 25 -4.77 -20.65 13.44
CA GLY A 25 -5.36 -19.58 12.63
C GLY A 25 -4.52 -18.32 12.56
N GLU A 26 -3.56 -18.14 13.49
CA GLU A 26 -2.66 -16.99 13.52
C GLU A 26 -1.80 -16.91 12.26
N ASN A 27 -1.19 -18.04 11.86
CA ASN A 27 -0.35 -18.11 10.66
C ASN A 27 -1.17 -17.87 9.39
N GLN A 28 -2.41 -18.37 9.34
CA GLN A 28 -3.32 -18.13 8.23
C GLN A 28 -3.73 -16.65 8.16
N ALA A 29 -4.05 -16.03 9.28
CA ALA A 29 -4.44 -14.62 9.36
C ALA A 29 -3.30 -13.69 8.88
N VAL A 30 -2.08 -13.96 9.32
CA VAL A 30 -0.90 -13.21 8.83
C VAL A 30 -0.62 -13.51 7.37
N ASN A 31 -0.78 -14.74 6.91
CA ASN A 31 -0.60 -15.12 5.51
C ASN A 31 -1.58 -14.37 4.58
N LEU A 32 -2.86 -14.25 4.96
CA LEU A 32 -3.85 -13.46 4.22
C LEU A 32 -3.50 -11.96 4.22
N THR A 33 -3.02 -11.46 5.33
CA THR A 33 -2.50 -10.07 5.39
C THR A 33 -1.31 -9.88 4.46
N MET A 34 -0.38 -10.85 4.41
CA MET A 34 0.75 -10.80 3.49
C MET A 34 0.35 -11.01 2.02
N LEU A 35 -0.76 -11.69 1.74
CA LEU A 35 -1.33 -11.75 0.37
C LEU A 35 -1.70 -10.33 -0.11
N HIS A 36 -2.30 -9.52 0.74
CA HIS A 36 -2.71 -8.15 0.40
C HIS A 36 -1.54 -7.16 0.38
N TRP A 37 -0.50 -7.33 1.20
CA TRP A 37 0.57 -6.35 1.40
C TRP A 37 1.97 -6.86 1.06
N GLY A 38 2.11 -8.16 0.77
CA GLY A 38 3.38 -8.80 0.42
C GLY A 38 3.66 -8.83 -1.08
N PHE A 39 4.32 -9.91 -1.53
CA PHE A 39 4.78 -10.06 -2.91
C PHE A 39 3.67 -9.97 -3.95
N ASN A 40 2.46 -10.44 -3.64
CA ASN A 40 1.32 -10.40 -4.55
C ASN A 40 0.98 -8.97 -4.95
N ALA A 41 0.80 -8.07 -3.98
CA ALA A 41 0.51 -6.67 -4.25
C ALA A 41 1.72 -5.94 -4.86
N TRP A 42 2.92 -6.14 -4.32
CA TRP A 42 4.12 -5.46 -4.79
C TRP A 42 4.60 -5.95 -6.16
N SER A 43 4.24 -7.15 -6.59
CA SER A 43 4.54 -7.63 -7.94
C SER A 43 3.95 -6.75 -9.04
N VAL A 44 2.76 -6.21 -8.83
CA VAL A 44 2.11 -5.29 -9.77
C VAL A 44 2.90 -3.99 -9.91
N TYR A 45 3.33 -3.42 -8.77
CA TYR A 45 4.15 -2.21 -8.78
C TYR A 45 5.54 -2.45 -9.38
N ALA A 46 6.17 -3.57 -9.02
CA ALA A 46 7.49 -3.95 -9.54
C ALA A 46 7.45 -4.16 -11.05
N LEU A 47 6.42 -4.86 -11.56
CA LEU A 47 6.23 -5.07 -12.99
C LEU A 47 6.04 -3.72 -13.74
N MET A 48 5.20 -2.85 -13.21
CA MET A 48 4.97 -1.53 -13.81
C MET A 48 6.25 -0.69 -13.83
N ALA A 49 6.98 -0.64 -12.70
CA ALA A 49 8.25 0.07 -12.60
C ALA A 49 9.29 -0.49 -13.59
N LEU A 50 9.41 -1.81 -13.70
CA LEU A 50 10.33 -2.48 -14.63
C LEU A 50 10.00 -2.16 -16.08
N VAL A 51 8.73 -2.21 -16.45
CA VAL A 51 8.25 -1.88 -17.81
C VAL A 51 8.57 -0.43 -18.15
N LEU A 52 8.22 0.50 -17.28
CA LEU A 52 8.52 1.92 -17.49
C LEU A 52 10.02 2.19 -17.58
N ALA A 53 10.81 1.59 -16.69
CA ALA A 53 12.27 1.72 -16.71
C ALA A 53 12.88 1.14 -18.00
N TYR A 54 12.43 -0.03 -18.45
CA TYR A 54 12.93 -0.65 -19.67
C TYR A 54 12.65 0.23 -20.90
N PHE A 55 11.40 0.65 -21.09
CA PHE A 55 11.04 1.44 -22.26
C PHE A 55 11.67 2.84 -22.24
N SER A 56 11.77 3.46 -21.09
CA SER A 56 12.40 4.78 -20.97
C SER A 56 13.92 4.72 -21.08
N PHE A 57 14.58 3.94 -20.24
CA PHE A 57 16.06 3.96 -20.16
C PHE A 57 16.74 3.11 -21.23
N ARG A 58 16.11 2.03 -21.68
CA ARG A 58 16.74 1.13 -22.69
C ARG A 58 16.27 1.41 -24.10
N ARG A 59 15.05 1.94 -24.29
CA ARG A 59 14.48 2.24 -25.59
C ARG A 59 14.39 3.73 -25.91
N GLY A 60 14.68 4.62 -24.95
CA GLY A 60 14.64 6.06 -25.12
C GLY A 60 13.22 6.63 -25.33
N LEU A 61 12.18 5.89 -24.94
CA LEU A 61 10.80 6.33 -25.06
C LEU A 61 10.41 7.23 -23.86
N PRO A 62 9.34 8.02 -23.97
CA PRO A 62 8.85 8.83 -22.85
C PRO A 62 8.58 8.02 -21.59
N LEU A 63 8.85 8.59 -20.40
CA LEU A 63 8.56 7.94 -19.11
C LEU A 63 7.06 8.07 -18.80
N THR A 64 6.23 7.43 -19.59
CA THR A 64 4.76 7.43 -19.49
C THR A 64 4.22 6.05 -19.81
N LEU A 65 2.97 5.76 -19.35
CA LEU A 65 2.37 4.44 -19.53
C LEU A 65 2.20 4.06 -21.00
N ARG A 66 1.97 5.03 -21.91
CA ARG A 66 1.85 4.76 -23.35
C ARG A 66 3.08 4.05 -23.94
N SER A 67 4.27 4.28 -23.37
CA SER A 67 5.51 3.66 -23.84
C SER A 67 5.54 2.14 -23.68
N ALA A 68 4.83 1.61 -22.68
CA ALA A 68 4.64 0.19 -22.47
C ALA A 68 3.90 -0.50 -23.63
N PHE A 69 3.08 0.25 -24.34
CA PHE A 69 2.30 -0.23 -25.48
C PHE A 69 3.02 -0.08 -26.83
N TYR A 70 4.25 0.44 -26.84
CA TYR A 70 5.02 0.61 -28.07
C TYR A 70 5.15 -0.67 -28.92
N PRO A 71 5.40 -1.87 -28.34
CA PRO A 71 5.47 -3.11 -29.11
C PRO A 71 4.21 -3.45 -29.89
N ILE A 72 3.05 -2.95 -29.45
CA ILE A 72 1.73 -3.22 -30.05
C ILE A 72 1.32 -2.08 -30.98
N LEU A 73 1.52 -0.84 -30.54
CA LEU A 73 1.01 0.35 -31.23
C LEU A 73 2.05 1.04 -32.11
N GLY A 74 3.35 0.73 -31.95
CA GLY A 74 4.43 1.44 -32.64
C GLY A 74 4.34 2.95 -32.43
N ASP A 75 4.59 3.73 -33.45
CA ASP A 75 4.57 5.21 -33.40
C ASP A 75 3.18 5.82 -33.13
N ARG A 76 2.13 5.01 -33.14
CA ARG A 76 0.78 5.46 -32.75
C ARG A 76 0.68 5.88 -31.29
N ILE A 77 1.68 5.53 -30.46
CA ILE A 77 1.78 6.03 -29.08
C ILE A 77 1.94 7.55 -29.00
N TYR A 78 2.41 8.20 -30.06
CA TYR A 78 2.53 9.66 -30.14
C TYR A 78 1.25 10.36 -30.61
N GLY A 79 0.23 9.58 -30.98
CA GLY A 79 -1.06 10.06 -31.46
C GLY A 79 -2.18 9.93 -30.40
N PRO A 80 -3.45 9.98 -30.87
CA PRO A 80 -4.62 9.92 -29.98
C PRO A 80 -4.68 8.69 -29.08
N TRP A 81 -4.20 7.54 -29.56
CA TRP A 81 -4.16 6.30 -28.78
C TRP A 81 -3.24 6.39 -27.57
N GLY A 82 -2.05 6.98 -27.74
CA GLY A 82 -1.15 7.21 -26.62
C GLY A 82 -1.70 8.24 -25.64
N ALA A 83 -2.34 9.31 -26.14
CA ALA A 83 -3.00 10.28 -25.29
C ALA A 83 -4.13 9.65 -24.45
N ALA A 84 -4.94 8.77 -25.05
CA ALA A 84 -5.99 8.05 -24.32
C ALA A 84 -5.42 7.16 -23.19
N ILE A 85 -4.31 6.45 -23.46
CA ILE A 85 -3.62 5.63 -22.45
C ILE A 85 -3.13 6.50 -21.27
N ASP A 86 -2.49 7.64 -21.57
CA ASP A 86 -1.98 8.53 -20.53
C ASP A 86 -3.11 9.18 -19.71
N VAL A 87 -4.21 9.59 -20.36
CA VAL A 87 -5.40 10.11 -19.65
C VAL A 87 -5.98 9.03 -18.73
N PHE A 88 -6.13 7.80 -19.21
CA PHE A 88 -6.59 6.69 -18.40
C PHE A 88 -5.68 6.44 -17.19
N ALA A 89 -4.36 6.46 -17.40
CA ALA A 89 -3.38 6.31 -16.31
C ALA A 89 -3.51 7.43 -15.26
N ILE A 90 -3.67 8.68 -15.69
CA ILE A 90 -3.87 9.83 -14.79
C ILE A 90 -5.15 9.66 -13.99
N VAL A 91 -6.25 9.28 -14.64
CA VAL A 91 -7.55 9.07 -13.98
C VAL A 91 -7.42 7.95 -12.93
N CYS A 92 -6.86 6.80 -13.30
CA CYS A 92 -6.64 5.70 -12.36
C CYS A 92 -5.78 6.10 -11.16
N THR A 93 -4.69 6.84 -11.40
CA THR A 93 -3.80 7.33 -10.33
C THR A 93 -4.54 8.29 -9.41
N THR A 94 -5.34 9.21 -9.97
CA THR A 94 -6.13 10.17 -9.20
C THR A 94 -7.12 9.47 -8.29
N PHE A 95 -7.86 8.48 -8.78
CA PHE A 95 -8.78 7.69 -7.95
C PHE A 95 -8.04 6.88 -6.87
N GLY A 96 -6.90 6.27 -7.21
CA GLY A 96 -6.08 5.54 -6.24
C GLY A 96 -5.57 6.43 -5.11
N ILE A 97 -5.06 7.62 -5.43
CA ILE A 97 -4.62 8.61 -4.42
C ILE A 97 -5.81 9.08 -3.57
N SER A 98 -6.95 9.38 -4.20
CA SER A 98 -8.15 9.83 -3.48
C SER A 98 -8.66 8.78 -2.48
N THR A 99 -8.66 7.51 -2.87
CA THR A 99 -9.04 6.40 -1.99
C THR A 99 -8.07 6.28 -0.80
N SER A 100 -6.76 6.31 -1.06
CA SER A 100 -5.74 6.24 -0.01
C SER A 100 -5.82 7.43 0.94
N LEU A 101 -6.06 8.63 0.42
CA LEU A 101 -6.26 9.83 1.24
C LEU A 101 -7.52 9.70 2.11
N GLY A 102 -8.63 9.22 1.55
CA GLY A 102 -9.88 9.01 2.29
C GLY A 102 -9.70 8.05 3.46
N LEU A 103 -9.04 6.90 3.22
CA LEU A 103 -8.72 5.93 4.28
C LEU A 103 -7.79 6.53 5.34
N GLY A 104 -6.80 7.32 4.93
CA GLY A 104 -5.88 8.00 5.86
C GLY A 104 -6.60 9.03 6.74
N VAL A 105 -7.51 9.80 6.17
CA VAL A 105 -8.34 10.79 6.91
C VAL A 105 -9.24 10.09 7.91
N GLU A 106 -9.85 8.97 7.54
CA GLU A 106 -10.68 8.16 8.45
C GLU A 106 -9.87 7.66 9.65
N GLN A 107 -8.69 7.07 9.39
CA GLN A 107 -7.79 6.59 10.43
C GLN A 107 -7.32 7.71 11.37
N LEU A 108 -6.99 8.88 10.84
CA LEU A 108 -6.60 10.03 11.65
C LEU A 108 -7.76 10.55 12.49
N SER A 109 -8.97 10.62 11.93
CA SER A 109 -10.17 11.06 12.64
C SER A 109 -10.47 10.13 13.81
N THR A 110 -10.46 8.81 13.58
CA THR A 110 -10.67 7.80 14.62
C THR A 110 -9.54 7.81 15.67
N GLY A 111 -8.29 7.98 15.24
CA GLY A 111 -7.15 8.10 16.14
C GLY A 111 -7.25 9.34 17.05
N LEU A 112 -7.66 10.48 16.53
CA LEU A 112 -7.88 11.70 17.32
C LEU A 112 -9.04 11.54 18.31
N ASN A 113 -10.10 10.86 17.90
CA ASN A 113 -11.19 10.53 18.82
C ASN A 113 -10.72 9.64 19.96
N TYR A 114 -10.01 8.57 19.66
CA TYR A 114 -9.51 7.62 20.67
C TYR A 114 -8.52 8.25 21.67
N LEU A 115 -7.57 9.07 21.18
CA LEU A 115 -6.50 9.64 22.01
C LEU A 115 -6.93 10.89 22.75
N PHE A 116 -7.75 11.73 22.15
CA PHE A 116 -8.05 13.08 22.64
C PHE A 116 -9.55 13.34 22.85
N GLY A 117 -10.41 12.36 22.54
CA GLY A 117 -11.86 12.51 22.67
C GLY A 117 -12.47 13.50 21.66
N VAL A 118 -11.77 13.83 20.57
CA VAL A 118 -12.28 14.74 19.55
C VAL A 118 -13.42 14.05 18.78
N PRO A 119 -14.65 14.63 18.75
CA PRO A 119 -15.78 13.99 18.09
C PRO A 119 -15.52 13.78 16.58
N GLU A 120 -15.78 12.58 16.09
CA GLU A 120 -15.75 12.29 14.68
C GLU A 120 -16.87 13.06 13.97
N SER A 121 -16.51 13.94 13.07
CA SER A 121 -17.45 14.77 12.32
C SER A 121 -16.98 15.00 10.88
N GLY A 122 -17.91 15.31 9.99
CA GLY A 122 -17.58 15.71 8.63
C GLY A 122 -16.67 16.95 8.57
N GLY A 123 -16.84 17.89 9.51
CA GLY A 123 -15.98 19.07 9.65
C GLY A 123 -14.53 18.72 10.02
N LEU A 124 -14.32 17.78 10.95
CA LEU A 124 -13.00 17.29 11.32
C LEU A 124 -12.33 16.61 10.12
N LYS A 125 -13.03 15.69 9.45
CA LYS A 125 -12.50 14.99 8.27
C LYS A 125 -12.14 15.94 7.14
N LEU A 126 -12.97 16.96 6.90
CA LEU A 126 -12.66 18.03 5.93
C LEU A 126 -11.41 18.82 6.32
N ALA A 127 -11.30 19.22 7.59
CA ALA A 127 -10.12 19.94 8.09
C ALA A 127 -8.83 19.13 7.92
N ILE A 128 -8.86 17.83 8.27
CA ILE A 128 -7.72 16.91 8.06
C ILE A 128 -7.38 16.81 6.57
N THR A 129 -8.38 16.62 5.70
CA THR A 129 -8.18 16.56 4.24
C THR A 129 -7.51 17.82 3.72
N VAL A 130 -8.02 19.00 4.08
CA VAL A 130 -7.45 20.29 3.67
C VAL A 130 -6.01 20.44 4.17
N ALA A 131 -5.73 20.07 5.42
CA ALA A 131 -4.39 20.16 5.98
C ALA A 131 -3.39 19.26 5.23
N ILE A 132 -3.77 18.00 4.93
CA ILE A 132 -2.93 17.07 4.16
C ILE A 132 -2.71 17.59 2.73
N MET A 133 -3.77 18.05 2.08
CA MET A 133 -3.68 18.60 0.71
C MET A 133 -2.83 19.86 0.65
N ALA A 134 -2.95 20.75 1.63
CA ALA A 134 -2.11 21.95 1.73
C ALA A 134 -0.64 21.57 1.92
N MET A 135 -0.34 20.62 2.79
CA MET A 135 1.02 20.13 3.01
C MET A 135 1.59 19.48 1.74
N ALA A 136 0.80 18.68 1.03
CA ALA A 136 1.19 18.09 -0.25
C ALA A 136 1.44 19.18 -1.31
N ALA A 137 0.56 20.17 -1.42
CA ALA A 137 0.72 21.29 -2.37
C ALA A 137 1.99 22.10 -2.09
N VAL A 138 2.27 22.42 -0.84
CA VAL A 138 3.51 23.09 -0.43
C VAL A 138 4.73 22.23 -0.77
N SER A 139 4.67 20.92 -0.48
CA SER A 139 5.76 19.99 -0.80
C SER A 139 6.06 19.96 -2.29
N VAL A 140 5.03 19.93 -3.13
CA VAL A 140 5.19 19.97 -4.60
C VAL A 140 5.72 21.32 -5.07
N ALA A 141 5.21 22.43 -4.51
CA ALA A 141 5.65 23.78 -4.87
C ALA A 141 7.13 24.05 -4.52
N LEU A 142 7.64 23.43 -3.45
CA LEU A 142 9.05 23.49 -3.05
C LEU A 142 9.96 22.62 -3.94
N GLY A 143 9.38 21.77 -4.79
CA GLY A 143 10.09 20.89 -5.73
C GLY A 143 10.55 19.55 -5.14
N LEU A 144 11.08 18.71 -6.02
CA LEU A 144 11.45 17.33 -5.70
C LEU A 144 12.54 17.23 -4.63
N ASP A 145 13.57 18.07 -4.73
CA ASP A 145 14.75 17.97 -3.86
C ASP A 145 14.53 18.59 -2.47
N SER A 146 13.69 19.64 -2.38
CA SER A 146 13.51 20.41 -1.15
C SER A 146 12.25 20.02 -0.38
N GLY A 147 11.16 19.69 -1.07
CA GLY A 147 9.88 19.40 -0.46
C GLY A 147 9.65 17.91 -0.32
N ILE A 148 9.47 17.22 -1.44
CA ILE A 148 9.07 15.81 -1.48
C ILE A 148 10.15 14.93 -0.83
N LYS A 149 11.43 15.16 -1.14
CA LYS A 149 12.55 14.39 -0.58
C LYS A 149 12.60 14.50 0.95
N ARG A 150 12.54 15.73 1.49
CA ARG A 150 12.62 15.94 2.95
C ARG A 150 11.45 15.32 3.68
N LEU A 151 10.23 15.46 3.14
CA LEU A 151 9.05 14.84 3.72
C LEU A 151 9.16 13.31 3.72
N SER A 152 9.67 12.74 2.63
CA SER A 152 9.92 11.29 2.52
C SER A 152 11.00 10.82 3.51
N GLU A 153 12.09 11.57 3.68
CA GLU A 153 13.15 11.26 4.64
C GLU A 153 12.63 11.27 6.09
N ILE A 154 11.83 12.29 6.45
CA ILE A 154 11.20 12.37 7.78
C ILE A 154 10.27 11.18 8.00
N ASN A 155 9.42 10.86 7.02
CA ASN A 155 8.51 9.72 7.12
C ASN A 155 9.27 8.39 7.28
N SER A 156 10.35 8.19 6.52
CA SER A 156 11.19 7.00 6.62
C SER A 156 11.89 6.90 7.98
N PHE A 157 12.41 8.02 8.48
CA PHE A 157 13.01 8.08 9.81
C PHE A 157 11.99 7.73 10.91
N LEU A 158 10.79 8.31 10.86
CA LEU A 158 9.74 8.01 11.83
C LEU A 158 9.30 6.55 11.77
N ALA A 159 9.20 5.98 10.57
CA ALA A 159 8.86 4.57 10.40
C ALA A 159 9.92 3.64 11.02
N ILE A 160 11.21 3.90 10.73
CA ILE A 160 12.33 3.13 11.30
C ILE A 160 12.37 3.30 12.84
N ALA A 161 12.24 4.53 13.33
CA ALA A 161 12.24 4.81 14.76
C ALA A 161 11.12 4.06 15.48
N LEU A 162 9.92 4.01 14.90
CA LEU A 162 8.80 3.27 15.47
C LEU A 162 9.04 1.76 15.43
N LEU A 163 9.59 1.21 14.34
CA LEU A 163 9.95 -0.21 14.28
C LEU A 163 10.99 -0.58 15.32
N CYS A 164 12.04 0.23 15.47
CA CYS A 164 13.05 0.04 16.52
C CYS A 164 12.45 0.13 17.92
N PHE A 165 11.58 1.11 18.16
CA PHE A 165 10.89 1.27 19.43
C PHE A 165 10.08 0.02 19.80
N VAL A 166 9.24 -0.46 18.86
CA VAL A 166 8.44 -1.67 19.09
C VAL A 166 9.31 -2.90 19.31
N LEU A 167 10.40 -3.03 18.55
CA LEU A 167 11.32 -4.15 18.67
C LEU A 167 12.05 -4.15 20.02
N LEU A 168 12.48 -2.98 20.52
CA LEU A 168 13.26 -2.86 21.76
C LEU A 168 12.39 -2.94 23.03
N ILE A 169 11.17 -2.42 23.00
CA ILE A 169 10.28 -2.39 24.16
C ILE A 169 9.35 -3.61 24.20
N GLY A 170 9.03 -4.18 23.05
CA GLY A 170 8.18 -5.36 22.93
C GLY A 170 8.93 -6.66 23.26
N PRO A 171 8.25 -7.80 23.18
CA PRO A 171 8.85 -9.11 23.34
C PRO A 171 9.69 -9.46 22.12
N THR A 172 10.91 -8.94 22.04
CA THR A 172 11.82 -9.01 20.90
C THR A 172 11.96 -10.41 20.30
N ALA A 173 12.15 -11.43 21.15
CA ALA A 173 12.29 -12.81 20.69
C ALA A 173 11.03 -13.34 20.01
N LEU A 174 9.85 -12.99 20.52
CA LEU A 174 8.56 -13.35 19.94
C LEU A 174 8.34 -12.62 18.61
N ILE A 175 8.68 -11.32 18.56
CA ILE A 175 8.55 -10.51 17.34
C ILE A 175 9.44 -11.07 16.24
N LEU A 176 10.71 -11.34 16.53
CA LEU A 176 11.65 -11.87 15.52
C LEU A 176 11.30 -13.31 15.11
N GLY A 177 11.01 -14.17 16.08
CA GLY A 177 10.60 -15.55 15.83
C GLY A 177 9.31 -15.64 15.02
N GLY A 178 8.28 -14.91 15.44
CA GLY A 178 7.00 -14.84 14.73
C GLY A 178 7.12 -14.23 13.33
N THR A 179 7.96 -13.22 13.15
CA THR A 179 8.23 -12.65 11.83
C THR A 179 8.85 -13.71 10.89
N LEU A 180 9.85 -14.44 11.38
CA LEU A 180 10.52 -15.48 10.59
C LEU A 180 9.57 -16.62 10.26
N GLU A 181 8.82 -17.10 11.24
CA GLU A 181 7.84 -18.19 11.06
C GLU A 181 6.74 -17.80 10.07
N ASN A 182 6.11 -16.65 10.26
CA ASN A 182 5.05 -16.17 9.38
C ASN A 182 5.55 -15.88 7.96
N PHE A 183 6.76 -15.36 7.81
CA PHE A 183 7.37 -15.17 6.50
C PHE A 183 7.63 -16.51 5.82
N GLY A 184 8.16 -17.50 6.54
CA GLY A 184 8.35 -18.86 6.03
C GLY A 184 7.04 -19.50 5.60
N TYR A 185 6.00 -19.38 6.41
CA TYR A 185 4.65 -19.85 6.10
C TYR A 185 4.08 -19.18 4.85
N TYR A 186 4.21 -17.86 4.74
CA TYR A 186 3.76 -17.11 3.56
C TYR A 186 4.47 -17.55 2.28
N VAL A 187 5.79 -17.68 2.30
CA VAL A 187 6.56 -18.11 1.12
C VAL A 187 6.20 -19.56 0.72
N ALA A 188 6.06 -20.45 1.69
CA ALA A 188 5.67 -21.83 1.45
C ALA A 188 4.27 -21.96 0.83
N ASN A 189 3.35 -21.09 1.21
CA ASN A 189 1.96 -21.11 0.76
C ASN A 189 1.66 -20.09 -0.36
N LEU A 190 2.66 -19.37 -0.87
CA LEU A 190 2.48 -18.26 -1.81
C LEU A 190 1.62 -18.65 -3.02
N ILE A 191 1.91 -19.75 -3.67
CA ILE A 191 1.17 -20.20 -4.86
C ILE A 191 -0.24 -20.63 -4.48
N THR A 192 -0.37 -21.47 -3.46
CA THR A 192 -1.66 -21.99 -2.99
C THR A 192 -2.59 -20.84 -2.59
N THR A 193 -2.11 -19.91 -1.77
CA THR A 193 -2.91 -18.77 -1.32
C THR A 193 -3.27 -17.83 -2.49
N SER A 194 -2.37 -17.64 -3.46
CA SER A 194 -2.62 -16.78 -4.63
C SER A 194 -3.63 -17.35 -5.62
N THR A 195 -3.82 -18.66 -5.62
CA THR A 195 -4.70 -19.36 -6.58
C THR A 195 -5.97 -19.92 -5.94
N ASN A 196 -6.06 -19.91 -4.61
CA ASN A 196 -7.26 -20.35 -3.91
C ASN A 196 -8.35 -19.25 -3.97
N LEU A 197 -9.50 -19.60 -4.54
CA LEU A 197 -10.67 -18.73 -4.64
C LEU A 197 -11.74 -19.06 -3.60
N PHE A 198 -11.46 -20.01 -2.71
CA PHE A 198 -12.39 -20.48 -1.65
C PHE A 198 -13.77 -20.92 -2.18
N ILE A 199 -13.84 -21.40 -3.44
CA ILE A 199 -15.14 -21.72 -4.09
C ILE A 199 -15.77 -22.98 -3.50
N TYR A 200 -14.97 -23.89 -2.96
CA TYR A 200 -15.39 -25.21 -2.46
C TYR A 200 -15.24 -25.35 -0.94
N GLU A 201 -14.98 -24.26 -0.27
CA GLU A 201 -14.76 -24.24 1.18
C GLU A 201 -15.96 -23.49 1.82
N ASP A 202 -16.80 -24.24 2.57
CA ASP A 202 -17.94 -23.71 3.33
C ASP A 202 -17.54 -23.28 4.74
#